data_5ab6f7235311d3acb62a9151e2b80180
#
_entry.id   5ab6f7235311d3acb62a9151e2b80180
#
_cell.length_a   1.000
_cell.length_b   1.000
_cell.length_c   1.000
_cell.angle_alpha   90.00
_cell.angle_beta   90.00
_cell.angle_gamma   90.00
#
_symmetry.space_group_name_H-M   'P 1'
#
loop_
_entity.id
_entity.type
_entity.pdbx_description
1 polymer ?
#
loop_
_entity_poly.entity_id
_entity_poly.type
_entity_poly.pdbx_seq_one_letter_code
_entity_poly.pdbx_strand_id
1 'polypeptide(L)'
;MRKLIHIGTLRYDNFQSVLLLLRWRLRLRNGVYVSLENSFECQLEDEQLAVQDGLQLLEYAPQQRPLLDEVHEGLVGRVKSLPAKLHYDQRGSMLFEEICELDEYYITRIELALMREISDAIGEAVGKRCMLIEPGSGASLKTDLLLAAMPDPAAYVPVDISRDFLLESAAAIADRHDIEVLPVWADFTKEHPVPSCEAAVRSRAIYFPGSTVGNFNRSDAASLLRTFGSMIKDQPDDGCAVMPGKVVVGFDCKKETGRMEAAYNDKEGVTAEFNYNVIDRLADELSVALDRNMFSFRADWVEEEGAIVSRLWVQETHSVEMAGDVITFEAGEAIRMEESHKYTPDEFELLANESNLALEKLWTDDAGDFAVACLQPLSA
;
A
#
# COMPACT_ATOMS: atom_id res chain seq x y z
N MET A 1 11.23 -25.64 35.88
CA MET A 1 12.03 -26.88 35.71
C MET A 1 12.23 -27.06 34.21
N ARG A 2 13.40 -26.71 33.71
CA ARG A 2 13.79 -26.91 32.30
C ARG A 2 14.22 -28.36 32.11
N LYS A 3 13.51 -29.14 31.29
CA LYS A 3 13.98 -30.46 30.84
C LYS A 3 14.73 -30.27 29.53
N LEU A 4 16.03 -30.45 29.54
CA LEU A 4 16.85 -30.65 28.35
C LEU A 4 16.57 -32.04 27.77
N ILE A 5 16.15 -32.10 26.52
CA ILE A 5 16.08 -33.37 25.77
C ILE A 5 17.34 -33.45 24.92
N HIS A 6 18.15 -34.47 25.17
CA HIS A 6 19.35 -34.76 24.39
C HIS A 6 18.96 -35.61 23.18
N ILE A 7 19.14 -35.09 21.96
CA ILE A 7 18.96 -35.87 20.74
C ILE A 7 20.35 -36.17 20.17
N GLY A 8 20.62 -37.45 20.00
CA GLY A 8 21.94 -37.96 19.60
C GLY A 8 22.32 -37.60 18.17
N THR A 9 23.61 -37.49 17.92
CA THR A 9 24.26 -37.15 16.66
C THR A 9 24.08 -38.28 15.63
N LEU A 10 23.39 -38.02 14.53
CA LEU A 10 23.36 -38.90 13.37
C LEU A 10 24.42 -38.43 12.35
N ARG A 11 25.37 -39.33 12.00
CA ARG A 11 26.32 -39.14 10.91
C ARG A 11 25.72 -39.72 9.62
N TYR A 12 25.73 -38.94 8.56
CA TYR A 12 25.36 -39.41 7.21
C TYR A 12 26.50 -39.13 6.21
N ASP A 13 26.95 -40.20 5.58
CA ASP A 13 27.86 -40.17 4.44
C ASP A 13 27.03 -40.36 3.17
N ASN A 14 26.55 -39.31 2.55
CA ASN A 14 26.32 -39.18 1.10
C ASN A 14 25.56 -37.90 0.73
N PHE A 15 26.10 -37.16 -0.22
CA PHE A 15 25.74 -35.81 -0.60
C PHE A 15 24.41 -35.65 -1.39
N GLN A 16 23.79 -36.75 -1.84
CA GLN A 16 22.56 -36.68 -2.64
C GLN A 16 21.25 -36.87 -1.84
N SER A 17 21.32 -37.24 -0.58
CA SER A 17 20.12 -37.46 0.25
C SER A 17 19.72 -36.26 1.11
N VAL A 18 20.46 -35.17 1.08
CA VAL A 18 20.27 -34.01 1.96
C VAL A 18 19.20 -33.04 1.42
N LEU A 19 18.91 -33.06 0.14
CA LEU A 19 17.93 -32.13 -0.48
C LEU A 19 16.44 -32.49 -0.22
N LEU A 20 16.16 -33.65 0.34
CA LEU A 20 14.79 -34.14 0.58
C LEU A 20 14.31 -34.02 2.02
N LEU A 21 15.14 -33.57 2.96
CA LEU A 21 14.83 -33.54 4.39
C LEU A 21 14.55 -32.14 4.96
N LEU A 22 14.52 -31.09 4.13
CA LEU A 22 14.32 -29.70 4.57
C LEU A 22 12.85 -29.27 4.74
N ARG A 23 11.89 -30.21 4.76
CA ARG A 23 10.47 -29.91 4.96
C ARG A 23 9.81 -30.74 6.06
N TRP A 24 10.39 -30.77 7.27
CA TRP A 24 9.65 -31.26 8.44
C TRP A 24 9.44 -30.13 9.43
N ARG A 25 8.23 -29.56 9.45
CA ARG A 25 7.74 -28.76 10.57
C ARG A 25 7.11 -29.69 11.59
N LEU A 26 7.69 -29.81 12.76
CA LEU A 26 7.08 -30.49 13.89
C LEU A 26 6.10 -29.55 14.60
N ARG A 27 4.81 -29.81 14.46
CA ARG A 27 3.75 -29.12 15.21
C ARG A 27 3.67 -29.74 16.61
N LEU A 28 4.06 -28.99 17.63
CA LEU A 28 3.81 -29.34 19.01
C LEU A 28 2.42 -28.84 19.42
N ARG A 29 1.69 -29.63 20.24
CA ARG A 29 0.40 -29.20 20.81
C ARG A 29 0.61 -27.91 21.60
N ASN A 30 0.21 -26.79 21.11
CA ASN A 30 0.13 -25.43 21.63
C ASN A 30 0.74 -24.38 20.67
N GLY A 31 0.86 -24.66 19.38
CA GLY A 31 1.22 -23.63 18.38
C GLY A 31 2.67 -23.11 18.42
N VAL A 32 3.58 -23.80 19.12
CA VAL A 32 5.00 -23.41 19.17
C VAL A 32 5.78 -24.20 18.12
N TYR A 33 6.47 -23.51 17.21
CA TYR A 33 7.38 -24.09 16.22
C TYR A 33 8.82 -24.00 16.73
N VAL A 34 9.57 -25.10 16.61
CA VAL A 34 11.02 -25.12 16.88
C VAL A 34 11.74 -25.30 15.56
N SER A 35 12.54 -24.33 15.19
CA SER A 35 13.50 -24.41 14.09
C SER A 35 14.78 -25.09 14.61
N LEU A 36 15.25 -26.11 13.91
CA LEU A 36 16.56 -26.72 14.16
C LEU A 36 17.58 -26.06 13.23
N GLU A 37 18.38 -25.18 13.77
CA GLU A 37 19.51 -24.57 13.07
C GLU A 37 20.65 -25.59 12.94
N ASN A 38 21.07 -25.85 11.72
CA ASN A 38 22.41 -26.32 11.41
C ASN A 38 23.15 -25.19 10.70
N SER A 39 24.30 -24.84 11.25
CA SER A 39 25.22 -23.81 10.80
C SER A 39 25.69 -24.06 9.36
N PHE A 40 24.97 -23.48 8.41
CA PHE A 40 25.45 -23.04 7.11
C PHE A 40 24.96 -21.61 6.94
N GLU A 41 25.89 -20.68 6.80
CA GLU A 41 25.63 -19.30 6.42
C GLU A 41 24.98 -19.29 5.02
N CYS A 42 23.67 -19.43 4.99
CA CYS A 42 22.83 -18.89 3.92
C CYS A 42 22.24 -17.62 4.51
N GLN A 43 22.60 -16.47 3.97
CA GLN A 43 21.94 -15.21 4.26
C GLN A 43 20.49 -15.32 3.76
N LEU A 44 19.62 -15.93 4.57
CA LEU A 44 18.20 -15.72 4.53
C LEU A 44 18.00 -14.45 5.34
N GLU A 45 17.55 -13.39 4.66
CA GLU A 45 17.10 -12.15 5.29
C GLU A 45 16.09 -12.52 6.38
N ASP A 46 16.26 -11.95 7.56
CA ASP A 46 15.47 -12.23 8.77
C ASP A 46 13.98 -11.95 8.53
N GLU A 47 13.19 -12.98 8.23
CA GLU A 47 11.73 -12.90 8.36
C GLU A 47 11.41 -12.85 9.88
N GLN A 48 11.13 -11.67 10.39
CA GLN A 48 10.64 -11.51 11.76
C GLN A 48 9.15 -11.82 11.78
N LEU A 49 8.77 -12.96 12.31
CA LEU A 49 7.40 -13.35 12.54
C LEU A 49 6.97 -12.88 13.93
N ALA A 50 6.11 -11.88 14.01
CA ALA A 50 5.43 -11.48 15.23
C ALA A 50 4.02 -12.05 15.25
N VAL A 51 3.56 -12.57 16.40
CA VAL A 51 2.16 -12.98 16.59
C VAL A 51 1.49 -11.97 17.51
N GLN A 52 0.52 -11.24 16.99
CA GLN A 52 -0.29 -10.30 17.76
C GLN A 52 -1.79 -10.59 17.48
N ASP A 53 -2.60 -10.70 18.54
CA ASP A 53 -4.05 -10.97 18.48
C ASP A 53 -4.44 -12.20 17.63
N GLY A 54 -3.54 -13.20 17.58
CA GLY A 54 -3.76 -14.45 16.82
C GLY A 54 -3.40 -14.38 15.34
N LEU A 55 -3.03 -13.20 14.82
CA LEU A 55 -2.54 -13.02 13.46
C LEU A 55 -1.01 -13.16 13.39
N GLN A 56 -0.51 -13.75 12.31
CA GLN A 56 0.91 -13.81 11.99
C GLN A 56 1.27 -12.56 11.19
N LEU A 57 1.93 -11.59 11.82
CA LEU A 57 2.46 -10.42 11.14
C LEU A 57 3.79 -10.76 10.50
N LEU A 58 3.92 -10.49 9.20
CA LEU A 58 5.18 -10.54 8.48
C LEU A 58 5.78 -9.13 8.46
N GLU A 59 6.92 -8.97 9.12
CA GLU A 59 7.62 -7.70 9.21
C GLU A 59 8.75 -7.68 8.17
N TYR A 60 8.53 -7.02 7.05
CA TYR A 60 9.58 -6.58 6.14
C TYR A 60 9.81 -5.10 6.41
N ALA A 61 10.36 -4.81 7.61
CA ALA A 61 10.71 -3.45 7.95
C ALA A 61 11.62 -2.92 6.84
N PRO A 62 11.17 -1.97 6.01
CA PRO A 62 12.08 -1.35 5.09
C PRO A 62 13.23 -0.81 5.92
N GLN A 63 14.46 -0.88 5.41
CA GLN A 63 15.52 -0.02 5.93
C GLN A 63 15.00 1.40 5.73
N GLN A 64 14.24 1.88 6.70
CA GLN A 64 13.69 3.22 6.68
C GLN A 64 14.92 4.13 6.75
N ARG A 65 15.13 4.91 5.70
CA ARG A 65 16.03 6.05 5.83
C ARG A 65 15.55 6.84 7.05
N PRO A 66 16.46 7.34 7.90
CA PRO A 66 16.04 8.18 9.01
C PRO A 66 15.09 9.27 8.50
N LEU A 67 13.97 9.46 9.17
CA LEU A 67 12.97 10.47 8.80
C LEU A 67 13.62 11.83 8.55
N LEU A 68 14.59 12.18 9.39
CA LEU A 68 15.37 13.41 9.27
C LEU A 68 16.06 13.54 7.90
N ASP A 69 16.66 12.46 7.38
CA ASP A 69 17.38 12.49 6.11
C ASP A 69 16.42 12.66 4.93
N GLU A 70 15.26 11.99 4.95
CA GLU A 70 14.24 12.12 3.89
C GLU A 70 13.65 13.54 3.85
N VAL A 71 13.32 14.08 5.02
CA VAL A 71 12.75 15.43 5.15
C VAL A 71 13.76 16.48 4.76
N HIS A 72 15.01 16.34 5.23
CA HIS A 72 16.10 17.25 4.88
C HIS A 72 16.32 17.29 3.37
N GLU A 73 16.44 16.13 2.71
CA GLU A 73 16.62 16.05 1.25
C GLU A 73 15.48 16.75 0.49
N GLY A 74 14.23 16.53 0.93
CA GLY A 74 13.06 17.16 0.31
C GLY A 74 13.01 18.68 0.49
N LEU A 75 13.53 19.20 1.59
CA LEU A 75 13.46 20.63 1.92
C LEU A 75 14.68 21.46 1.47
N VAL A 76 15.84 20.83 1.21
CA VAL A 76 17.03 21.54 0.65
C VAL A 76 16.97 21.70 -0.87
N GLY A 77 16.06 20.97 -1.55
CA GLY A 77 15.87 21.02 -2.99
C GLY A 77 15.45 22.42 -3.50
N ARG A 78 15.69 22.68 -4.79
CA ARG A 78 15.23 23.94 -5.44
C ARG A 78 13.69 24.05 -5.43
N VAL A 79 13.01 22.93 -5.53
CA VAL A 79 11.56 22.80 -5.32
C VAL A 79 11.40 21.97 -4.06
N LYS A 80 10.88 22.59 -3.00
CA LYS A 80 10.67 21.89 -1.75
C LYS A 80 9.50 20.92 -1.85
N SER A 81 9.69 19.70 -1.34
CA SER A 81 8.64 18.68 -1.28
C SER A 81 8.81 17.79 -0.06
N LEU A 82 7.71 17.21 0.38
CA LEU A 82 7.69 16.21 1.45
C LEU A 82 7.05 14.92 0.94
N PRO A 83 7.56 13.74 1.34
CA PRO A 83 6.95 12.46 0.93
C PRO A 83 5.50 12.31 1.40
N ALA A 84 4.59 11.92 0.52
CA ALA A 84 3.16 11.74 0.83
C ALA A 84 2.91 10.76 1.99
N LYS A 85 3.77 9.75 2.19
CA LYS A 85 3.68 8.81 3.33
C LYS A 85 3.73 9.47 4.70
N LEU A 86 4.22 10.72 4.80
CA LEU A 86 4.28 11.46 6.06
C LEU A 86 2.90 11.88 6.58
N HIS A 87 1.89 11.89 5.72
CA HIS A 87 0.52 12.16 6.12
C HIS A 87 -0.11 11.04 6.96
N TYR A 88 0.36 9.80 6.83
CA TYR A 88 -0.30 8.59 7.34
C TYR A 88 0.30 8.12 8.68
N ASP A 89 0.45 9.03 9.67
CA ASP A 89 0.56 8.67 11.07
C ASP A 89 -0.84 8.36 11.64
N GLN A 90 -0.94 8.04 12.92
CA GLN A 90 -2.22 7.71 13.55
C GLN A 90 -3.25 8.85 13.40
N ARG A 91 -2.86 10.10 13.65
CA ARG A 91 -3.75 11.27 13.51
C ARG A 91 -4.10 11.52 12.05
N GLY A 92 -3.12 11.46 11.16
CA GLY A 92 -3.35 11.63 9.73
C GLY A 92 -4.28 10.59 9.14
N SER A 93 -4.18 9.33 9.56
CA SER A 93 -5.11 8.27 9.15
C SER A 93 -6.55 8.58 9.59
N MET A 94 -6.74 9.07 10.82
CA MET A 94 -8.07 9.52 11.29
C MET A 94 -8.61 10.71 10.47
N LEU A 95 -7.75 11.70 10.19
CA LEU A 95 -8.15 12.84 9.34
C LEU A 95 -8.51 12.40 7.92
N PHE A 96 -7.81 11.40 7.38
CA PHE A 96 -8.16 10.86 6.07
C PHE A 96 -9.51 10.13 6.08
N GLU A 97 -9.86 9.42 7.15
CA GLU A 97 -11.20 8.86 7.31
C GLU A 97 -12.28 9.96 7.36
N GLU A 98 -12.00 11.07 8.07
CA GLU A 98 -12.91 12.24 8.09
C GLU A 98 -13.05 12.85 6.68
N ILE A 99 -11.94 12.99 5.92
CA ILE A 99 -11.97 13.44 4.52
C ILE A 99 -12.89 12.55 3.67
N CYS A 100 -12.82 11.23 3.85
CA CYS A 100 -13.66 10.29 3.09
C CYS A 100 -15.16 10.48 3.29
N GLU A 101 -15.59 11.11 4.40
CA GLU A 101 -16.98 11.38 4.73
C GLU A 101 -17.47 12.77 4.23
N LEU A 102 -16.54 13.65 3.79
CA LEU A 102 -16.88 14.99 3.31
C LEU A 102 -17.74 14.97 2.04
N ASP A 103 -18.69 15.89 1.95
CA ASP A 103 -19.57 16.03 0.78
C ASP A 103 -18.77 16.37 -0.50
N GLU A 104 -17.71 17.17 -0.38
CA GLU A 104 -16.84 17.56 -1.48
C GLU A 104 -15.96 16.39 -1.96
N TYR A 105 -15.53 15.48 -1.06
CA TYR A 105 -14.67 14.34 -1.39
C TYR A 105 -15.48 13.18 -1.98
N TYR A 106 -15.83 13.30 -3.25
CA TYR A 106 -16.69 12.35 -3.97
C TYR A 106 -16.05 10.97 -4.22
N ILE A 107 -14.72 10.86 -4.20
CA ILE A 107 -13.94 9.70 -4.67
C ILE A 107 -14.39 8.43 -3.95
N THR A 108 -14.38 8.42 -2.61
CA THR A 108 -14.76 7.25 -1.80
C THR A 108 -16.20 6.81 -2.06
N ARG A 109 -17.15 7.77 -2.15
CA ARG A 109 -18.57 7.44 -2.37
C ARG A 109 -18.82 6.84 -3.73
N ILE A 110 -18.22 7.39 -4.78
CA ILE A 110 -18.40 6.91 -6.16
C ILE A 110 -17.77 5.51 -6.28
N GLU A 111 -16.54 5.32 -5.80
CA GLU A 111 -15.90 4.03 -5.84
C GLU A 111 -16.68 2.96 -5.06
N LEU A 112 -17.16 3.26 -3.85
CA LEU A 112 -18.00 2.33 -3.08
C LEU A 112 -19.29 1.97 -3.79
N ALA A 113 -19.95 2.94 -4.46
CA ALA A 113 -21.14 2.68 -5.24
C ALA A 113 -20.81 1.75 -6.43
N LEU A 114 -19.77 2.05 -7.18
CA LEU A 114 -19.31 1.23 -8.29
C LEU A 114 -18.90 -0.16 -7.82
N MET A 115 -18.15 -0.31 -6.72
CA MET A 115 -17.74 -1.61 -6.19
C MET A 115 -18.95 -2.49 -5.81
N ARG A 116 -20.05 -1.93 -5.29
CA ARG A 116 -21.27 -2.70 -5.03
C ARG A 116 -21.89 -3.33 -6.28
N GLU A 117 -21.68 -2.71 -7.44
CA GLU A 117 -22.21 -3.16 -8.72
C GLU A 117 -21.28 -4.16 -9.42
N ILE A 118 -19.95 -4.00 -9.25
CA ILE A 118 -18.97 -4.75 -10.04
C ILE A 118 -18.19 -5.82 -9.27
N SER A 119 -18.32 -5.92 -7.93
CA SER A 119 -17.52 -6.86 -7.13
C SER A 119 -17.70 -8.31 -7.58
N ASP A 120 -18.91 -8.75 -7.95
CA ASP A 120 -19.15 -10.10 -8.49
C ASP A 120 -18.35 -10.32 -9.79
N ALA A 121 -18.32 -9.31 -10.68
CA ALA A 121 -17.60 -9.40 -11.95
C ALA A 121 -16.06 -9.39 -11.75
N ILE A 122 -15.57 -8.68 -10.73
CA ILE A 122 -14.16 -8.74 -10.32
C ILE A 122 -13.86 -10.11 -9.70
N GLY A 123 -14.70 -10.60 -8.78
CA GLY A 123 -14.57 -11.91 -8.16
C GLY A 123 -14.49 -13.04 -9.19
N GLU A 124 -15.33 -12.99 -10.24
CA GLU A 124 -15.25 -13.93 -11.36
C GLU A 124 -13.93 -13.80 -12.14
N ALA A 125 -13.44 -12.57 -12.36
CA ALA A 125 -12.20 -12.32 -13.13
C ALA A 125 -10.94 -12.80 -12.39
N VAL A 126 -10.87 -12.66 -11.07
CA VAL A 126 -9.74 -13.15 -10.26
C VAL A 126 -9.82 -14.66 -10.01
N GLY A 127 -11.02 -15.22 -10.03
CA GLY A 127 -11.28 -16.65 -10.00
C GLY A 127 -11.17 -17.30 -8.61
N LYS A 128 -11.34 -18.64 -8.59
CA LYS A 128 -11.29 -19.44 -7.35
C LYS A 128 -9.87 -19.62 -6.84
N ARG A 129 -9.74 -19.75 -5.52
CA ARG A 129 -8.46 -19.97 -4.85
C ARG A 129 -7.46 -18.84 -5.15
N CYS A 130 -7.97 -17.63 -5.33
CA CYS A 130 -7.15 -16.45 -5.50
C CYS A 130 -6.67 -15.94 -4.13
N MET A 131 -5.37 -15.63 -4.02
CA MET A 131 -4.80 -14.85 -2.94
C MET A 131 -4.94 -13.38 -3.30
N LEU A 132 -5.70 -12.62 -2.50
CA LEU A 132 -5.90 -11.18 -2.68
C LEU A 132 -4.85 -10.42 -1.90
N ILE A 133 -4.04 -9.60 -2.58
CA ILE A 133 -3.01 -8.76 -1.98
C ILE A 133 -3.46 -7.31 -2.13
N GLU A 134 -3.50 -6.55 -1.04
CA GLU A 134 -3.94 -5.16 -1.04
C GLU A 134 -2.86 -4.23 -0.50
N PRO A 135 -2.11 -3.54 -1.38
CA PRO A 135 -1.18 -2.50 -1.00
C PRO A 135 -1.89 -1.24 -0.49
N GLY A 136 -1.51 -0.74 0.70
CA GLY A 136 -2.17 0.40 1.33
C GLY A 136 -3.59 0.06 1.76
N SER A 137 -3.77 -1.02 2.53
CA SER A 137 -5.08 -1.63 2.81
C SER A 137 -6.07 -0.73 3.57
N GLY A 138 -5.58 0.27 4.32
CA GLY A 138 -6.44 1.25 4.98
C GLY A 138 -7.61 0.65 5.76
N ALA A 139 -8.77 1.33 5.77
CA ALA A 139 -9.97 0.94 6.51
C ALA A 139 -10.77 -0.24 5.92
N SER A 140 -10.33 -0.84 4.82
CA SER A 140 -10.80 -2.12 4.24
C SER A 140 -12.29 -2.25 3.86
N LEU A 141 -13.07 -1.15 3.84
CA LEU A 141 -14.52 -1.22 3.56
C LEU A 141 -14.83 -1.73 2.14
N LYS A 142 -14.01 -1.34 1.16
CA LYS A 142 -14.14 -1.79 -0.24
C LYS A 142 -13.69 -3.23 -0.40
N THR A 143 -12.73 -3.64 0.39
CA THR A 143 -12.18 -4.99 0.44
C THR A 143 -13.21 -6.00 0.94
N ASP A 144 -14.03 -5.63 1.92
CA ASP A 144 -15.15 -6.46 2.37
C ASP A 144 -16.11 -6.83 1.23
N LEU A 145 -16.44 -5.86 0.37
CA LEU A 145 -17.31 -6.09 -0.79
C LEU A 145 -16.69 -7.09 -1.77
N LEU A 146 -15.39 -6.92 -2.04
CA LEU A 146 -14.69 -7.80 -2.97
C LEU A 146 -14.50 -9.20 -2.39
N LEU A 147 -14.05 -9.34 -1.14
CA LEU A 147 -13.88 -10.65 -0.49
C LEU A 147 -15.17 -11.43 -0.41
N ALA A 148 -16.30 -10.75 -0.11
CA ALA A 148 -17.61 -11.39 -0.08
C ALA A 148 -18.07 -11.90 -1.47
N ALA A 149 -17.61 -11.24 -2.56
CA ALA A 149 -17.95 -11.60 -3.94
C ALA A 149 -16.98 -12.63 -4.56
N MET A 150 -15.79 -12.81 -3.97
CA MET A 150 -14.80 -13.76 -4.50
C MET A 150 -15.23 -15.21 -4.30
N PRO A 151 -15.17 -16.05 -5.35
CA PRO A 151 -15.51 -17.47 -5.23
C PRO A 151 -14.36 -18.26 -4.57
N ASP A 152 -14.51 -18.65 -3.30
CA ASP A 152 -13.55 -19.49 -2.57
C ASP A 152 -12.13 -18.83 -2.52
N PRO A 153 -11.96 -17.64 -1.90
CA PRO A 153 -10.64 -16.99 -1.81
C PRO A 153 -9.66 -17.83 -0.97
N ALA A 154 -8.38 -17.84 -1.36
CA ALA A 154 -7.36 -18.64 -0.68
C ALA A 154 -6.83 -17.93 0.58
N ALA A 155 -6.53 -16.64 0.48
CA ALA A 155 -6.08 -15.80 1.57
C ALA A 155 -6.24 -14.32 1.21
N TYR A 156 -6.20 -13.46 2.25
CA TYR A 156 -6.08 -12.01 2.12
C TYR A 156 -4.76 -11.52 2.73
N VAL A 157 -4.05 -10.69 1.98
CA VAL A 157 -2.73 -10.16 2.33
C VAL A 157 -2.80 -8.63 2.33
N PRO A 158 -3.23 -7.99 3.43
CA PRO A 158 -3.11 -6.54 3.56
C PRO A 158 -1.65 -6.13 3.74
N VAL A 159 -1.23 -5.08 3.02
CA VAL A 159 0.13 -4.53 3.11
C VAL A 159 0.03 -3.05 3.46
N ASP A 160 0.62 -2.62 4.56
CA ASP A 160 0.62 -1.21 4.95
C ASP A 160 1.90 -0.82 5.69
N ILE A 161 2.23 0.48 5.65
CA ILE A 161 3.37 1.05 6.38
C ILE A 161 2.99 1.41 7.82
N SER A 162 1.70 1.60 8.11
CA SER A 162 1.16 1.89 9.43
C SER A 162 0.84 0.59 10.17
N ARG A 163 1.77 0.14 11.02
CA ARG A 163 1.73 -1.17 11.68
C ARG A 163 0.47 -1.39 12.52
N ASP A 164 0.12 -0.43 13.36
CA ASP A 164 -0.99 -0.59 14.31
C ASP A 164 -2.33 -0.58 13.57
N PHE A 165 -2.48 0.29 12.59
CA PHE A 165 -3.67 0.37 11.76
C PHE A 165 -3.85 -0.89 10.88
N LEU A 166 -2.75 -1.41 10.33
CA LEU A 166 -2.73 -2.69 9.59
C LEU A 166 -3.26 -3.85 10.44
N LEU A 167 -2.79 -3.97 11.68
CA LEU A 167 -3.22 -5.05 12.56
C LEU A 167 -4.69 -4.93 12.96
N GLU A 168 -5.16 -3.72 13.25
CA GLU A 168 -6.56 -3.46 13.59
C GLU A 168 -7.49 -3.81 12.41
N SER A 169 -7.17 -3.33 11.21
CA SER A 169 -7.95 -3.59 10.00
C SER A 169 -7.92 -5.08 9.60
N ALA A 170 -6.75 -5.74 9.72
CA ALA A 170 -6.60 -7.17 9.45
C ALA A 170 -7.42 -8.04 10.41
N ALA A 171 -7.41 -7.71 11.71
CA ALA A 171 -8.23 -8.41 12.70
C ALA A 171 -9.74 -8.26 12.40
N ALA A 172 -10.17 -7.05 12.03
CA ALA A 172 -11.56 -6.80 11.67
C ALA A 172 -12.00 -7.57 10.42
N ILE A 173 -11.13 -7.77 9.42
CA ILE A 173 -11.42 -8.64 8.25
C ILE A 173 -11.46 -10.11 8.67
N ALA A 174 -10.52 -10.58 9.47
CA ALA A 174 -10.49 -11.97 9.94
C ALA A 174 -11.74 -12.35 10.75
N ASP A 175 -12.30 -11.41 11.49
CA ASP A 175 -13.54 -11.62 12.25
C ASP A 175 -14.80 -11.73 11.34
N ARG A 176 -14.78 -11.09 10.15
CA ARG A 176 -15.90 -11.04 9.23
C ARG A 176 -15.88 -12.13 8.15
N HIS A 177 -14.68 -12.59 7.79
CA HIS A 177 -14.47 -13.54 6.71
C HIS A 177 -13.76 -14.80 7.20
N ASP A 178 -14.25 -15.99 6.81
CA ASP A 178 -13.62 -17.29 7.10
C ASP A 178 -12.49 -17.57 6.10
N ILE A 179 -11.45 -16.73 6.15
CA ILE A 179 -10.25 -16.82 5.32
C ILE A 179 -8.99 -16.59 6.15
N GLU A 180 -7.86 -17.08 5.67
CA GLU A 180 -6.56 -16.77 6.26
C GLU A 180 -6.18 -15.33 5.92
N VAL A 181 -5.90 -14.51 6.96
CA VAL A 181 -5.45 -13.11 6.82
C VAL A 181 -3.99 -13.03 7.23
N LEU A 182 -3.15 -12.53 6.33
CA LEU A 182 -1.69 -12.51 6.43
C LEU A 182 -1.17 -11.07 6.32
N PRO A 183 -1.26 -10.25 7.39
CA PRO A 183 -0.81 -8.87 7.36
C PRO A 183 0.70 -8.78 7.10
N VAL A 184 1.10 -7.85 6.24
CA VAL A 184 2.48 -7.57 5.87
C VAL A 184 2.79 -6.11 6.19
N TRP A 185 3.66 -5.87 7.15
CA TRP A 185 4.14 -4.53 7.46
C TRP A 185 5.32 -4.19 6.55
N ALA A 186 5.06 -3.43 5.50
CA ALA A 186 6.04 -3.09 4.47
C ALA A 186 5.71 -1.76 3.77
N ASP A 187 6.70 -1.19 3.12
CA ASP A 187 6.53 -0.15 2.11
C ASP A 187 6.17 -0.82 0.77
N PHE A 188 4.90 -0.79 0.39
CA PHE A 188 4.38 -1.44 -0.82
C PHE A 188 4.95 -0.88 -2.14
N THR A 189 5.65 0.26 -2.09
CA THR A 189 6.35 0.79 -3.27
C THR A 189 7.62 0.00 -3.61
N LYS A 190 8.04 -0.90 -2.72
CA LYS A 190 9.22 -1.75 -2.87
C LYS A 190 8.81 -3.22 -3.00
N GLU A 191 9.66 -3.99 -3.64
CA GLU A 191 9.48 -5.44 -3.68
C GLU A 191 9.57 -6.01 -2.26
N HIS A 192 8.62 -6.85 -1.91
CA HIS A 192 8.63 -7.67 -0.72
C HIS A 192 8.12 -9.07 -1.04
N PRO A 193 8.54 -10.11 -0.31
CA PRO A 193 8.04 -11.45 -0.51
C PRO A 193 6.53 -11.53 -0.28
N VAL A 194 5.85 -12.33 -1.10
CA VAL A 194 4.43 -12.65 -0.87
C VAL A 194 4.35 -13.84 0.08
N PRO A 195 3.62 -13.73 1.21
CA PRO A 195 3.52 -14.81 2.18
C PRO A 195 2.92 -16.07 1.59
N SER A 196 3.27 -17.22 2.15
CA SER A 196 2.60 -18.48 1.87
C SER A 196 1.39 -18.65 2.78
N CYS A 197 0.28 -19.22 2.28
CA CYS A 197 -0.90 -19.56 3.07
C CYS A 197 -1.10 -21.08 3.16
N GLU A 198 -2.00 -21.53 4.06
CA GLU A 198 -2.31 -22.96 4.21
C GLU A 198 -3.13 -23.49 3.00
N ALA A 199 -3.95 -22.66 2.41
CA ALA A 199 -4.78 -23.01 1.27
C ALA A 199 -3.96 -23.10 -0.03
N ALA A 200 -4.33 -24.02 -0.93
CA ALA A 200 -3.72 -24.06 -2.27
C ALA A 200 -4.12 -22.82 -3.07
N VAL A 201 -3.13 -22.05 -3.54
CA VAL A 201 -3.32 -20.83 -4.33
C VAL A 201 -3.28 -21.17 -5.82
N ARG A 202 -4.29 -20.73 -6.59
CA ARG A 202 -4.34 -20.90 -8.06
C ARG A 202 -4.05 -19.62 -8.83
N SER A 203 -4.25 -18.47 -8.20
CA SER A 203 -3.94 -17.16 -8.77
C SER A 203 -3.59 -16.19 -7.66
N ARG A 204 -2.93 -15.09 -8.02
CA ARG A 204 -2.75 -13.92 -7.16
C ARG A 204 -3.41 -12.73 -7.81
N ALA A 205 -4.06 -11.90 -7.01
CA ALA A 205 -4.58 -10.62 -7.46
C ALA A 205 -4.07 -9.50 -6.56
N ILE A 206 -3.57 -8.44 -7.17
CA ILE A 206 -3.35 -7.16 -6.48
C ILE A 206 -4.66 -6.38 -6.57
N TYR A 207 -5.14 -5.88 -5.45
CA TYR A 207 -6.25 -4.93 -5.36
C TYR A 207 -5.75 -3.59 -4.86
N PHE A 208 -5.82 -2.56 -5.70
CA PHE A 208 -5.27 -1.25 -5.42
C PHE A 208 -6.33 -0.16 -5.63
N PRO A 209 -7.25 -0.01 -4.65
CA PRO A 209 -8.38 0.92 -4.71
C PRO A 209 -8.01 2.36 -4.31
N GLY A 210 -9.03 3.23 -4.21
CA GLY A 210 -8.93 4.54 -3.58
C GLY A 210 -8.30 5.61 -4.45
N SER A 211 -8.08 5.33 -5.73
CA SER A 211 -7.27 6.21 -6.60
C SER A 211 -5.84 6.42 -6.09
N THR A 212 -5.34 5.52 -5.25
CA THR A 212 -3.99 5.59 -4.65
C THR A 212 -2.89 5.62 -5.72
N VAL A 213 -3.13 5.02 -6.89
CA VAL A 213 -2.22 5.13 -8.05
C VAL A 213 -1.99 6.57 -8.49
N GLY A 214 -2.95 7.46 -8.23
CA GLY A 214 -2.86 8.90 -8.51
C GLY A 214 -1.85 9.64 -7.63
N ASN A 215 -1.45 9.09 -6.48
CA ASN A 215 -0.45 9.71 -5.60
C ASN A 215 0.99 9.55 -6.12
N PHE A 216 1.15 8.93 -7.27
CA PHE A 216 2.43 8.71 -7.93
C PHE A 216 2.47 9.43 -9.27
N ASN A 217 3.57 10.13 -9.57
CA ASN A 217 3.79 10.65 -10.91
C ASN A 217 3.81 9.49 -11.93
N ARG A 218 3.67 9.79 -13.22
CA ARG A 218 3.52 8.77 -14.28
C ARG A 218 4.65 7.72 -14.28
N SER A 219 5.89 8.13 -14.04
CA SER A 219 7.05 7.21 -14.02
C SER A 219 6.99 6.26 -12.83
N ASP A 220 6.65 6.80 -11.67
CA ASP A 220 6.58 6.03 -10.42
C ASP A 220 5.35 5.11 -10.42
N ALA A 221 4.20 5.59 -10.92
CA ALA A 221 3.02 4.76 -11.13
C ALA A 221 3.29 3.59 -12.09
N ALA A 222 4.01 3.83 -13.20
CA ALA A 222 4.41 2.77 -14.11
C ALA A 222 5.38 1.78 -13.46
N SER A 223 6.29 2.23 -12.61
CA SER A 223 7.21 1.37 -11.84
C SER A 223 6.46 0.52 -10.82
N LEU A 224 5.51 1.13 -10.10
CA LEU A 224 4.66 0.43 -9.14
C LEU A 224 3.81 -0.65 -9.81
N LEU A 225 3.16 -0.33 -10.93
CA LEU A 225 2.37 -1.31 -11.68
C LEU A 225 3.23 -2.45 -12.23
N ARG A 226 4.50 -2.20 -12.63
CA ARG A 226 5.44 -3.26 -13.01
C ARG A 226 5.78 -4.18 -11.83
N THR A 227 5.99 -3.60 -10.64
CA THR A 227 6.21 -4.36 -9.40
C THR A 227 4.99 -5.25 -9.11
N PHE A 228 3.79 -4.71 -9.18
CA PHE A 228 2.56 -5.49 -9.02
C PHE A 228 2.46 -6.61 -10.07
N GLY A 229 2.80 -6.30 -11.31
CA GLY A 229 2.85 -7.30 -12.40
C GLY A 229 3.85 -8.42 -12.12
N SER A 230 4.98 -8.17 -11.47
CA SER A 230 5.95 -9.22 -11.08
C SER A 230 5.41 -10.08 -9.94
N MET A 231 4.81 -9.49 -8.91
CA MET A 231 4.26 -10.21 -7.75
C MET A 231 3.18 -11.23 -8.12
N ILE A 232 2.41 -10.96 -9.19
CA ILE A 232 1.36 -11.86 -9.66
C ILE A 232 1.84 -12.90 -10.67
N LYS A 233 3.06 -12.78 -11.20
CA LYS A 233 3.65 -13.76 -12.14
C LYS A 233 4.20 -15.00 -11.42
N ASP A 234 4.78 -14.79 -10.24
CA ASP A 234 5.38 -15.88 -9.45
C ASP A 234 4.27 -16.69 -8.78
N GLN A 235 3.76 -17.66 -9.52
CA GLN A 235 2.72 -18.56 -9.02
C GLN A 235 3.36 -19.73 -8.28
N PRO A 236 2.74 -20.23 -7.19
CA PRO A 236 3.24 -21.44 -6.53
C PRO A 236 3.16 -22.63 -7.50
N ASP A 237 4.28 -23.31 -7.67
CA ASP A 237 4.39 -24.52 -8.49
C ASP A 237 3.95 -25.74 -7.67
N ASP A 238 2.65 -25.86 -7.41
CA ASP A 238 2.05 -27.00 -6.71
C ASP A 238 1.47 -28.06 -7.67
N GLY A 239 1.70 -27.90 -8.98
CA GLY A 239 1.20 -28.78 -10.03
C GLY A 239 -0.29 -28.61 -10.36
N CYS A 240 -0.97 -27.62 -9.76
CA CYS A 240 -2.34 -27.26 -10.12
C CYS A 240 -2.36 -26.35 -11.36
N ALA A 241 -3.48 -26.37 -12.09
CA ALA A 241 -3.68 -25.46 -13.22
C ALA A 241 -3.72 -24.01 -12.68
N VAL A 242 -2.70 -23.25 -13.02
CA VAL A 242 -2.49 -21.86 -12.63
C VAL A 242 -3.34 -20.95 -13.52
N MET A 243 -4.04 -19.99 -12.94
CA MET A 243 -4.72 -18.94 -13.68
C MET A 243 -3.81 -17.68 -13.75
N PRO A 244 -3.88 -16.89 -14.82
CA PRO A 244 -3.17 -15.63 -14.89
C PRO A 244 -3.54 -14.74 -13.71
N GLY A 245 -2.52 -14.15 -13.06
CA GLY A 245 -2.76 -13.18 -12.01
C GLY A 245 -3.38 -11.89 -12.55
N LYS A 246 -4.01 -11.13 -11.68
CA LYS A 246 -4.70 -9.87 -12.03
C LYS A 246 -4.21 -8.71 -11.16
N VAL A 247 -4.23 -7.50 -11.74
CA VAL A 247 -4.08 -6.25 -11.00
C VAL A 247 -5.37 -5.45 -11.18
N VAL A 248 -6.09 -5.22 -10.10
CA VAL A 248 -7.34 -4.47 -10.09
C VAL A 248 -7.05 -3.09 -9.47
N VAL A 249 -7.22 -2.03 -10.26
CA VAL A 249 -6.84 -0.66 -9.87
C VAL A 249 -8.03 0.26 -9.98
N GLY A 250 -8.37 0.95 -8.89
CA GLY A 250 -9.31 2.07 -8.89
C GLY A 250 -8.59 3.39 -9.18
N PHE A 251 -9.14 4.22 -10.05
CA PHE A 251 -8.58 5.53 -10.35
C PHE A 251 -9.65 6.59 -10.62
N ASP A 252 -9.37 7.79 -10.16
CA ASP A 252 -10.21 8.96 -10.37
C ASP A 252 -10.03 9.50 -11.79
N CYS A 253 -11.16 9.73 -12.49
CA CYS A 253 -11.13 10.20 -13.86
C CYS A 253 -11.07 11.73 -13.95
N LYS A 254 -10.43 12.25 -15.01
CA LYS A 254 -10.45 13.69 -15.33
C LYS A 254 -11.87 14.17 -15.55
N LYS A 255 -12.22 15.28 -14.92
CA LYS A 255 -13.54 15.91 -14.97
C LYS A 255 -13.45 17.42 -14.82
N GLU A 256 -14.54 18.08 -14.54
CA GLU A 256 -14.59 19.53 -14.34
C GLU A 256 -13.65 19.97 -13.20
N THR A 257 -12.76 20.93 -13.49
CA THR A 257 -11.67 21.37 -12.61
C THR A 257 -12.16 21.82 -11.24
N GLY A 258 -13.22 22.65 -11.18
CA GLY A 258 -13.72 23.15 -9.90
C GLY A 258 -14.24 22.03 -8.98
N ARG A 259 -14.77 20.95 -9.55
CA ARG A 259 -15.19 19.78 -8.79
C ARG A 259 -14.00 18.99 -8.24
N MET A 260 -12.94 18.84 -9.04
CA MET A 260 -11.71 18.19 -8.61
C MET A 260 -11.02 19.00 -7.51
N GLU A 261 -10.91 20.32 -7.68
CA GLU A 261 -10.28 21.20 -6.68
C GLU A 261 -11.09 21.28 -5.38
N ALA A 262 -12.42 21.29 -5.45
CA ALA A 262 -13.27 21.32 -4.27
C ALA A 262 -13.08 20.08 -3.37
N ALA A 263 -12.80 18.91 -3.96
CA ALA A 263 -12.57 17.67 -3.22
C ALA A 263 -11.32 17.73 -2.32
N TYR A 264 -10.37 18.62 -2.63
CA TYR A 264 -9.12 18.80 -1.89
C TYR A 264 -9.04 20.16 -1.16
N ASN A 265 -10.08 21.00 -1.28
CA ASN A 265 -10.20 22.29 -0.60
C ASN A 265 -11.60 22.38 0.06
N ASP A 266 -11.90 21.42 0.93
CA ASP A 266 -13.19 21.33 1.61
C ASP A 266 -13.46 22.56 2.49
N LYS A 267 -14.74 22.88 2.66
CA LYS A 267 -15.16 24.06 3.43
C LYS A 267 -14.91 23.95 4.92
N GLU A 268 -14.87 22.71 5.43
CA GLU A 268 -14.62 22.41 6.84
C GLU A 268 -13.13 22.51 7.18
N GLY A 269 -12.24 22.47 6.18
CA GLY A 269 -10.79 22.57 6.34
C GLY A 269 -10.11 21.29 6.82
N VAL A 270 -10.77 20.14 6.72
CA VAL A 270 -10.23 18.86 7.18
C VAL A 270 -9.01 18.46 6.33
N THR A 271 -9.07 18.68 5.00
CA THR A 271 -7.92 18.43 4.11
C THR A 271 -6.74 19.34 4.45
N ALA A 272 -7.00 20.59 4.82
CA ALA A 272 -5.95 21.49 5.29
C ALA A 272 -5.31 20.97 6.60
N GLU A 273 -6.12 20.51 7.57
CA GLU A 273 -5.65 19.91 8.81
C GLU A 273 -4.82 18.66 8.57
N PHE A 274 -5.20 17.82 7.61
CA PHE A 274 -4.42 16.65 7.19
C PHE A 274 -3.02 17.03 6.70
N ASN A 275 -2.89 18.10 5.94
CA ASN A 275 -1.59 18.61 5.48
C ASN A 275 -0.80 19.32 6.59
N TYR A 276 -1.45 20.08 7.46
CA TYR A 276 -0.79 20.73 8.61
C TYR A 276 -0.31 19.71 9.64
N ASN A 277 -0.99 18.56 9.77
CA ASN A 277 -0.53 17.48 10.65
C ASN A 277 0.89 17.02 10.31
N VAL A 278 1.30 17.06 9.05
CA VAL A 278 2.69 16.72 8.65
C VAL A 278 3.70 17.69 9.30
N ILE A 279 3.39 19.00 9.30
CA ILE A 279 4.28 20.01 9.93
C ILE A 279 4.36 19.80 11.43
N ASP A 280 3.20 19.58 12.10
CA ASP A 280 3.14 19.33 13.55
C ASP A 280 3.94 18.06 13.91
N ARG A 281 3.75 16.98 13.16
CA ARG A 281 4.48 15.71 13.31
C ARG A 281 6.00 15.89 13.16
N LEU A 282 6.44 16.62 12.11
CA LEU A 282 7.86 16.85 11.90
C LEU A 282 8.48 17.73 12.99
N ALA A 283 7.74 18.73 13.49
CA ALA A 283 8.19 19.55 14.61
C ALA A 283 8.42 18.69 15.87
N ASP A 284 7.50 17.78 16.16
CA ASP A 284 7.55 16.91 17.34
C ASP A 284 8.60 15.81 17.20
N GLU A 285 8.54 14.98 16.12
CA GLU A 285 9.41 13.80 15.95
C GLU A 285 10.87 14.18 15.72
N LEU A 286 11.14 15.29 15.00
CA LEU A 286 12.49 15.75 14.70
C LEU A 286 13.01 16.81 15.68
N SER A 287 12.13 17.29 16.59
CA SER A 287 12.45 18.39 17.52
C SER A 287 12.97 19.64 16.78
N VAL A 288 12.36 19.99 15.65
CA VAL A 288 12.70 21.15 14.82
C VAL A 288 11.68 22.28 15.03
N ALA A 289 12.12 23.53 14.87
CA ALA A 289 11.27 24.70 15.09
C ALA A 289 10.37 25.00 13.87
N LEU A 290 9.59 24.02 13.42
CA LEU A 290 8.56 24.21 12.40
C LEU A 290 7.27 24.68 13.09
N ASP A 291 6.65 25.75 12.57
CA ASP A 291 5.37 26.28 13.04
C ASP A 291 4.36 26.27 11.90
N ARG A 292 3.30 25.47 12.05
CA ARG A 292 2.23 25.36 11.05
C ARG A 292 1.59 26.70 10.68
N ASN A 293 1.58 27.69 11.60
CA ASN A 293 1.03 29.02 11.35
C ASN A 293 1.84 29.83 10.34
N MET A 294 3.05 29.42 10.03
CA MET A 294 3.87 30.02 8.98
C MET A 294 3.45 29.60 7.56
N PHE A 295 2.46 28.71 7.44
CA PHE A 295 2.02 28.16 6.17
C PHE A 295 0.52 28.34 5.96
N SER A 296 0.09 28.42 4.70
CA SER A 296 -1.30 28.28 4.30
C SER A 296 -1.44 27.14 3.29
N PHE A 297 -2.49 26.35 3.45
CA PHE A 297 -2.77 25.22 2.57
C PHE A 297 -3.58 25.65 1.34
N ARG A 298 -3.27 25.03 0.19
CA ARG A 298 -4.10 25.06 -1.00
C ARG A 298 -3.76 23.88 -1.92
N ALA A 299 -4.78 23.31 -2.56
CA ALA A 299 -4.68 22.32 -3.61
C ALA A 299 -5.22 22.90 -4.93
N ASP A 300 -4.44 22.79 -6.00
CA ASP A 300 -4.79 23.33 -7.32
C ASP A 300 -4.66 22.25 -8.40
N TRP A 301 -5.54 22.30 -9.41
CA TRP A 301 -5.36 21.51 -10.62
C TRP A 301 -4.19 22.05 -11.46
N VAL A 302 -3.26 21.18 -11.80
CA VAL A 302 -2.13 21.50 -12.68
C VAL A 302 -2.29 20.72 -13.97
N GLU A 303 -2.76 21.41 -15.00
CA GLU A 303 -3.12 20.80 -16.30
C GLU A 303 -1.94 20.06 -16.95
N GLU A 304 -0.74 20.64 -16.88
CA GLU A 304 0.47 20.07 -17.48
C GLU A 304 0.89 18.76 -16.80
N GLU A 305 0.53 18.59 -15.54
CA GLU A 305 0.82 17.38 -14.77
C GLU A 305 -0.38 16.41 -14.80
N GLY A 306 -1.58 16.90 -15.09
CA GLY A 306 -2.81 16.14 -14.99
C GLY A 306 -3.14 15.72 -13.56
N ALA A 307 -2.82 16.58 -12.59
CA ALA A 307 -2.95 16.27 -11.17
C ALA A 307 -3.51 17.43 -10.35
N ILE A 308 -4.22 17.10 -9.29
CA ILE A 308 -4.38 18.02 -8.15
C ILE A 308 -3.08 17.97 -7.35
N VAL A 309 -2.52 19.14 -7.06
CA VAL A 309 -1.28 19.25 -6.28
C VAL A 309 -1.55 20.04 -5.01
N SER A 310 -1.42 19.37 -3.88
CA SER A 310 -1.51 19.94 -2.54
C SER A 310 -0.21 20.65 -2.16
N ARG A 311 -0.31 21.89 -1.68
CA ARG A 311 0.86 22.72 -1.32
C ARG A 311 0.63 23.44 -0.02
N LEU A 312 1.73 23.58 0.74
CA LEU A 312 1.83 24.52 1.85
C LEU A 312 2.61 25.75 1.39
N TRP A 313 1.96 26.91 1.39
CA TRP A 313 2.52 28.18 0.97
C TRP A 313 3.09 28.93 2.17
N VAL A 314 4.36 29.31 2.10
CA VAL A 314 5.09 30.05 3.11
C VAL A 314 4.53 31.49 3.22
N GLN A 315 4.05 31.88 4.41
CA GLN A 315 3.45 33.19 4.62
C GLN A 315 4.49 34.29 4.86
N GLU A 316 5.54 33.98 5.63
CA GLU A 316 6.63 34.88 5.98
C GLU A 316 7.98 34.17 5.85
N THR A 317 9.00 34.90 5.39
CA THR A 317 10.35 34.35 5.30
C THR A 317 10.89 33.98 6.68
N HIS A 318 11.26 32.71 6.85
CA HIS A 318 11.83 32.21 8.11
C HIS A 318 12.86 31.11 7.81
N SER A 319 13.64 30.74 8.82
CA SER A 319 14.64 29.68 8.70
C SER A 319 14.56 28.72 9.89
N VAL A 320 14.86 27.45 9.59
CA VAL A 320 14.87 26.36 10.56
C VAL A 320 16.20 25.62 10.47
N GLU A 321 16.79 25.29 11.61
CA GLU A 321 17.97 24.41 11.65
C GLU A 321 17.52 22.94 11.61
N MET A 322 18.07 22.17 10.66
CA MET A 322 17.77 20.75 10.48
C MET A 322 19.01 20.01 9.97
N ALA A 323 19.35 18.90 10.59
CA ALA A 323 20.51 18.06 10.21
C ALA A 323 21.86 18.82 10.14
N GLY A 324 22.00 19.95 10.85
CA GLY A 324 23.19 20.81 10.84
C GLY A 324 23.21 21.88 9.75
N ASP A 325 22.18 21.93 8.90
CA ASP A 325 21.98 22.95 7.87
C ASP A 325 20.91 23.95 8.29
N VAL A 326 20.97 25.17 7.73
CA VAL A 326 19.92 26.18 7.85
C VAL A 326 19.04 26.16 6.61
N ILE A 327 17.81 25.68 6.75
CA ILE A 327 16.83 25.66 5.67
C ILE A 327 16.03 26.96 5.74
N THR A 328 16.07 27.73 4.66
CA THR A 328 15.29 28.97 4.55
C THR A 328 14.03 28.72 3.73
N PHE A 329 12.91 29.17 4.25
CA PHE A 329 11.61 29.20 3.60
C PHE A 329 11.32 30.67 3.23
N GLU A 330 11.24 30.94 1.93
CA GLU A 330 10.97 32.31 1.44
C GLU A 330 9.45 32.57 1.36
N ALA A 331 9.01 33.77 1.76
CA ALA A 331 7.60 34.16 1.63
C ALA A 331 7.11 34.00 0.18
N GLY A 332 5.97 33.30 0.03
CA GLY A 332 5.40 32.96 -1.27
C GLY A 332 6.00 31.71 -1.93
N GLU A 333 6.99 31.06 -1.31
CA GLU A 333 7.46 29.74 -1.72
C GLU A 333 6.42 28.68 -1.35
N ALA A 334 6.36 27.58 -2.11
CA ALA A 334 5.48 26.45 -1.83
C ALA A 334 6.27 25.18 -1.52
N ILE A 335 5.82 24.44 -0.51
CA ILE A 335 6.22 23.06 -0.26
C ILE A 335 5.17 22.14 -0.89
N ARG A 336 5.60 21.26 -1.78
CA ARG A 336 4.73 20.24 -2.39
C ARG A 336 4.52 19.12 -1.40
N MET A 337 3.26 18.82 -1.09
CA MET A 337 2.86 17.85 -0.06
C MET A 337 2.40 16.54 -0.67
N GLU A 338 1.47 16.60 -1.60
CA GLU A 338 0.86 15.43 -2.23
C GLU A 338 0.40 15.78 -3.64
N GLU A 339 0.35 14.75 -4.49
CA GLU A 339 -0.21 14.81 -5.83
C GLU A 339 -1.38 13.84 -5.91
N SER A 340 -2.36 14.16 -6.74
CA SER A 340 -3.42 13.22 -7.09
C SER A 340 -3.69 13.30 -8.59
N HIS A 341 -2.98 12.45 -9.33
CA HIS A 341 -3.11 12.35 -10.78
C HIS A 341 -4.48 11.79 -11.17
N LYS A 342 -5.07 12.39 -12.17
CA LYS A 342 -6.34 11.98 -12.76
C LYS A 342 -6.07 11.48 -14.16
N TYR A 343 -6.77 10.44 -14.56
CA TYR A 343 -6.56 9.79 -15.85
C TYR A 343 -7.85 9.81 -16.68
N THR A 344 -7.73 9.90 -17.99
CA THR A 344 -8.78 9.35 -18.85
C THR A 344 -8.59 7.83 -18.96
N PRO A 345 -9.63 7.06 -19.33
CA PRO A 345 -9.48 5.63 -19.60
C PRO A 345 -8.32 5.30 -20.57
N ASP A 346 -8.18 6.07 -21.62
CA ASP A 346 -7.12 5.89 -22.62
C ASP A 346 -5.71 6.17 -22.04
N GLU A 347 -5.58 7.22 -21.22
CA GLU A 347 -4.30 7.53 -20.54
C GLU A 347 -3.90 6.43 -19.56
N PHE A 348 -4.89 5.83 -18.86
CA PHE A 348 -4.63 4.74 -17.93
C PHE A 348 -4.27 3.45 -18.67
N GLU A 349 -4.91 3.13 -19.79
CA GLU A 349 -4.55 2.00 -20.63
C GLU A 349 -3.11 2.14 -21.17
N LEU A 350 -2.71 3.35 -21.59
CA LEU A 350 -1.33 3.64 -21.99
C LEU A 350 -0.34 3.39 -20.83
N LEU A 351 -0.66 3.86 -19.62
CA LEU A 351 0.15 3.62 -18.43
C LEU A 351 0.29 2.11 -18.10
N ALA A 352 -0.80 1.36 -18.22
CA ALA A 352 -0.80 -0.09 -18.02
C ALA A 352 0.11 -0.79 -19.06
N ASN A 353 0.00 -0.41 -20.33
CA ASN A 353 0.83 -0.97 -21.40
C ASN A 353 2.33 -0.67 -21.20
N GLU A 354 2.69 0.55 -20.77
CA GLU A 354 4.06 0.94 -20.39
C GLU A 354 4.58 0.12 -19.20
N SER A 355 3.66 -0.46 -18.41
CA SER A 355 3.96 -1.28 -17.24
C SER A 355 3.99 -2.80 -17.52
N ASN A 356 3.94 -3.19 -18.79
CA ASN A 356 3.84 -4.60 -19.24
C ASN A 356 2.53 -5.29 -18.78
N LEU A 357 1.47 -4.52 -18.61
CA LEU A 357 0.13 -4.99 -18.27
C LEU A 357 -0.83 -4.62 -19.39
N ALA A 358 -1.77 -5.50 -19.72
CA ALA A 358 -2.85 -5.24 -20.65
C ALA A 358 -4.16 -5.00 -19.92
N LEU A 359 -4.93 -4.04 -20.39
CA LEU A 359 -6.30 -3.81 -19.92
C LEU A 359 -7.19 -4.96 -20.41
N GLU A 360 -7.77 -5.73 -19.50
CA GLU A 360 -8.72 -6.79 -19.81
C GLU A 360 -10.16 -6.30 -19.72
N LYS A 361 -10.48 -5.56 -18.65
CA LYS A 361 -11.80 -5.00 -18.40
C LYS A 361 -11.66 -3.62 -17.76
N LEU A 362 -12.62 -2.76 -18.07
CA LEU A 362 -12.78 -1.47 -17.44
C LEU A 362 -14.24 -1.29 -17.03
N TRP A 363 -14.48 -0.88 -15.81
CA TRP A 363 -15.79 -0.48 -15.31
C TRP A 363 -15.72 0.98 -14.89
N THR A 364 -16.78 1.73 -15.15
CA THR A 364 -16.93 3.13 -14.75
C THR A 364 -18.29 3.33 -14.10
N ASP A 365 -18.39 4.31 -13.23
CA ASP A 365 -19.70 4.81 -12.84
C ASP A 365 -20.44 5.45 -14.03
N ASP A 366 -21.75 5.69 -13.88
CA ASP A 366 -22.60 6.22 -14.95
C ASP A 366 -22.14 7.58 -15.49
N ALA A 367 -21.51 8.39 -14.65
CA ALA A 367 -21.00 9.71 -15.03
C ALA A 367 -19.59 9.66 -15.67
N GLY A 368 -18.88 8.53 -15.54
CA GLY A 368 -17.49 8.40 -15.96
C GLY A 368 -16.52 9.15 -15.05
N ASP A 369 -16.91 9.37 -13.81
CA ASP A 369 -16.10 10.10 -12.81
C ASP A 369 -15.02 9.25 -12.17
N PHE A 370 -15.26 7.94 -12.06
CA PHE A 370 -14.33 6.97 -11.47
C PHE A 370 -14.28 5.69 -12.30
N ALA A 371 -13.13 5.06 -12.36
CA ALA A 371 -12.95 3.82 -13.08
C ALA A 371 -12.22 2.76 -12.23
N VAL A 372 -12.55 1.50 -12.49
CA VAL A 372 -11.83 0.34 -11.98
C VAL A 372 -11.34 -0.48 -13.18
N ALA A 373 -10.03 -0.63 -13.29
CA ALA A 373 -9.39 -1.41 -14.35
C ALA A 373 -8.96 -2.78 -13.82
N CYS A 374 -9.27 -3.84 -14.56
CA CYS A 374 -8.70 -5.17 -14.36
C CYS A 374 -7.63 -5.40 -15.42
N LEU A 375 -6.39 -5.54 -14.95
CA LEU A 375 -5.21 -5.69 -15.79
C LEU A 375 -4.66 -7.12 -15.68
N GLN A 376 -4.01 -7.58 -16.72
CA GLN A 376 -3.28 -8.85 -16.73
C GLN A 376 -1.88 -8.69 -17.33
N PRO A 377 -0.90 -9.53 -16.98
CA PRO A 377 0.41 -9.49 -17.63
C PRO A 377 0.29 -9.62 -19.15
N LEU A 378 1.03 -8.79 -19.89
CA LEU A 378 1.15 -8.98 -21.34
C LEU A 378 1.75 -10.36 -21.62
N SER A 379 1.10 -11.11 -22.51
CA SER A 379 1.65 -12.36 -23.01
C SER A 379 2.96 -12.06 -23.73
N ALA A 380 4.02 -12.79 -23.36
CA ALA A 380 5.34 -12.66 -23.99
C ALA A 380 5.31 -13.09 -25.46
#